data_10d2b986e714c8a1764264b3332a56b7
#
_entry.id   10d2b986e714c8a1764264b3332a56b7
#
_cell.length_a   1.000
_cell.length_b   1.000
_cell.length_c   1.000
_cell.angle_alpha   90.00
_cell.angle_beta   90.00
_cell.angle_gamma   90.00
#
_symmetry.space_group_name_H-M   'P 1'
#
loop_
_entity.id
_entity.type
_entity.pdbx_description
1 polymer ?
#
loop_
_entity_poly.entity_id
_entity_poly.type
_entity_poly.pdbx_seq_one_letter_code
_entity_poly.pdbx_strand_id
1 'polypeptide(L)'
;VVEEPPPHVIFIFATTEPEKLIATIRSRTHHYPFRLVPPGILAEHLEKICKEEGATVAKGVIPLVVRASGGSVRDALSVLGQLLAGAGSDGVSYEIAIQLLGFTDGALLDDAVDALAARDGATLFKTVDRVIESGHDPRRFASDFLERLRDLMIVDALAATNANSILRELPDDQLERMRTQAANIGAANLSRCADIAAEGLTQMRGATAPRLILELICGRMLLPGGDNTEAGMLSRLERLERVE
;
A
#
# COMPACT_ATOMS: atom_id res chain seq x y z
N VAL A 1 -0.59 -26.17 -37.57
CA VAL A 1 -0.64 -27.06 -36.37
C VAL A 1 -1.71 -26.56 -35.38
N VAL A 2 -1.79 -25.25 -35.08
CA VAL A 2 -2.83 -24.70 -34.18
C VAL A 2 -4.18 -24.56 -34.90
N GLU A 3 -4.19 -24.37 -36.22
CA GLU A 3 -5.42 -24.25 -37.02
C GLU A 3 -6.07 -25.61 -37.29
N GLU A 4 -5.26 -26.64 -37.45
CA GLU A 4 -5.68 -28.04 -37.65
C GLU A 4 -4.82 -28.94 -36.78
N PRO A 5 -5.16 -29.02 -35.46
CA PRO A 5 -4.40 -29.86 -34.55
C PRO A 5 -4.68 -31.35 -34.81
N PRO A 6 -3.65 -32.21 -34.71
CA PRO A 6 -3.89 -33.66 -34.72
C PRO A 6 -4.85 -34.06 -33.58
N PRO A 7 -5.68 -35.11 -33.76
CA PRO A 7 -6.73 -35.50 -32.80
C PRO A 7 -6.23 -35.80 -31.38
N HIS A 8 -4.94 -36.11 -31.24
CA HIS A 8 -4.30 -36.44 -29.97
C HIS A 8 -3.56 -35.28 -29.29
N VAL A 9 -3.60 -34.05 -29.90
CA VAL A 9 -2.89 -32.89 -29.37
C VAL A 9 -3.87 -31.91 -28.77
N ILE A 10 -3.58 -31.50 -27.54
CA ILE A 10 -4.26 -30.42 -26.83
C ILE A 10 -3.27 -29.30 -26.60
N PHE A 11 -3.65 -28.08 -26.97
CA PHE A 11 -2.87 -26.88 -26.69
C PHE A 11 -3.42 -26.17 -25.45
N ILE A 12 -2.54 -25.89 -24.49
CA ILE A 12 -2.85 -25.07 -23.31
C ILE A 12 -1.92 -23.86 -23.35
N PHE A 13 -2.50 -22.67 -23.47
CA PHE A 13 -1.77 -21.40 -23.46
C PHE A 13 -2.02 -20.71 -22.12
N ALA A 14 -0.96 -20.24 -21.46
CA ALA A 14 -1.04 -19.45 -20.24
C ALA A 14 -0.37 -18.10 -20.47
N THR A 15 -1.09 -17.02 -20.18
CA THR A 15 -0.58 -15.65 -20.35
C THR A 15 -1.24 -14.71 -19.33
N THR A 16 -0.52 -13.68 -18.93
CA THR A 16 -1.06 -12.57 -18.14
C THR A 16 -1.63 -11.46 -19.03
N GLU A 17 -1.42 -11.55 -20.37
CA GLU A 17 -1.83 -10.53 -21.34
C GLU A 17 -2.60 -11.17 -22.52
N PRO A 18 -3.82 -11.64 -22.27
CA PRO A 18 -4.60 -12.36 -23.30
C PRO A 18 -4.91 -11.49 -24.54
N GLU A 19 -4.94 -10.18 -24.37
CA GLU A 19 -5.16 -9.21 -25.45
C GLU A 19 -4.00 -9.17 -26.46
N LYS A 20 -2.78 -9.52 -26.05
CA LYS A 20 -1.59 -9.61 -26.93
C LYS A 20 -1.54 -10.90 -27.76
N LEU A 21 -2.41 -11.87 -27.48
CA LEU A 21 -2.51 -13.07 -28.29
C LEU A 21 -3.04 -12.76 -29.68
N ILE A 22 -2.43 -13.39 -30.70
CA ILE A 22 -2.90 -13.27 -32.09
C ILE A 22 -4.34 -13.76 -32.21
N ALA A 23 -5.12 -13.09 -33.08
CA ALA A 23 -6.54 -13.36 -33.26
C ALA A 23 -6.84 -14.83 -33.61
N THR A 24 -5.97 -15.47 -34.35
CA THR A 24 -6.08 -16.87 -34.78
C THR A 24 -6.12 -17.84 -33.58
N ILE A 25 -5.28 -17.63 -32.56
CA ILE A 25 -5.29 -18.44 -31.33
C ILE A 25 -6.53 -18.11 -30.51
N ARG A 26 -6.82 -16.82 -30.32
CA ARG A 26 -7.92 -16.37 -29.47
C ARG A 26 -9.29 -16.83 -29.98
N SER A 27 -9.49 -16.92 -31.30
CA SER A 27 -10.74 -17.36 -31.91
C SER A 27 -10.97 -18.88 -31.88
N ARG A 28 -9.91 -19.68 -31.60
CA ARG A 28 -9.95 -21.16 -31.62
C ARG A 28 -9.73 -21.78 -30.25
N THR A 29 -9.64 -20.97 -29.19
CA THR A 29 -9.40 -21.45 -27.83
C THR A 29 -10.51 -20.99 -26.90
N HIS A 30 -10.79 -21.80 -25.90
CA HIS A 30 -11.60 -21.37 -24.76
C HIS A 30 -10.75 -20.51 -23.84
N HIS A 31 -11.29 -19.39 -23.38
CA HIS A 31 -10.62 -18.46 -22.48
C HIS A 31 -11.15 -18.65 -21.06
N TYR A 32 -10.26 -18.98 -20.13
CA TYR A 32 -10.54 -19.14 -18.70
C TYR A 32 -9.80 -18.07 -17.91
N PRO A 33 -10.47 -16.95 -17.53
CA PRO A 33 -9.82 -15.90 -16.77
C PRO A 33 -9.66 -16.31 -15.31
N PHE A 34 -8.43 -16.29 -14.81
CA PHE A 34 -8.11 -16.43 -13.39
C PHE A 34 -7.87 -15.03 -12.82
N ARG A 35 -8.78 -14.58 -11.98
CA ARG A 35 -8.71 -13.24 -11.37
C ARG A 35 -7.87 -13.28 -10.09
N LEU A 36 -7.39 -12.10 -9.69
CA LEU A 36 -6.78 -11.92 -8.38
C LEU A 36 -7.78 -12.27 -7.28
N VAL A 37 -7.28 -12.87 -6.20
CA VAL A 37 -8.12 -13.28 -5.07
C VAL A 37 -8.35 -12.07 -4.16
N PRO A 38 -9.61 -11.81 -3.73
CA PRO A 38 -9.92 -10.77 -2.78
C PRO A 38 -9.10 -10.93 -1.48
N PRO A 39 -8.65 -9.81 -0.86
CA PRO A 39 -7.80 -9.83 0.33
C PRO A 39 -8.30 -10.71 1.46
N GLY A 40 -9.59 -10.61 1.83
CA GLY A 40 -10.18 -11.41 2.91
C GLY A 40 -10.13 -12.93 2.64
N ILE A 41 -10.45 -13.36 1.41
CA ILE A 41 -10.39 -14.79 1.03
C ILE A 41 -8.94 -15.27 1.03
N LEU A 42 -8.01 -14.43 0.57
CA LEU A 42 -6.59 -14.76 0.57
C LEU A 42 -6.06 -14.88 2.00
N ALA A 43 -6.45 -13.98 2.91
CA ALA A 43 -6.07 -14.04 4.32
C ALA A 43 -6.55 -15.33 4.98
N GLU A 44 -7.84 -15.69 4.83
CA GLU A 44 -8.40 -16.94 5.36
C GLU A 44 -7.66 -18.17 4.83
N HIS A 45 -7.30 -18.16 3.54
CA HIS A 45 -6.53 -19.25 2.94
C HIS A 45 -5.13 -19.38 3.54
N LEU A 46 -4.42 -18.27 3.74
CA LEU A 46 -3.09 -18.25 4.34
C LEU A 46 -3.11 -18.69 5.81
N GLU A 47 -4.11 -18.25 6.58
CA GLU A 47 -4.31 -18.70 7.97
C GLU A 47 -4.55 -20.21 8.05
N LYS A 48 -5.36 -20.75 7.12
CA LYS A 48 -5.59 -22.18 7.03
C LYS A 48 -4.29 -22.94 6.76
N ILE A 49 -3.48 -22.48 5.81
CA ILE A 49 -2.18 -23.11 5.49
C ILE A 49 -1.23 -23.04 6.69
N CYS A 50 -1.10 -21.88 7.36
CA CYS A 50 -0.29 -21.78 8.57
C CYS A 50 -0.70 -22.81 9.62
N LYS A 51 -2.01 -23.01 9.81
CA LYS A 51 -2.53 -23.99 10.76
C LYS A 51 -2.24 -25.43 10.34
N GLU A 52 -2.36 -25.76 9.05
CA GLU A 52 -2.07 -27.11 8.50
C GLU A 52 -0.58 -27.44 8.60
N GLU A 53 0.29 -26.48 8.38
CA GLU A 53 1.75 -26.61 8.48
C GLU A 53 2.27 -26.48 9.94
N GLY A 54 1.40 -26.21 10.91
CA GLY A 54 1.79 -25.98 12.30
C GLY A 54 2.66 -24.73 12.50
N ALA A 55 2.57 -23.77 11.57
CA ALA A 55 3.37 -22.56 11.59
C ALA A 55 2.73 -21.50 12.49
N THR A 56 3.54 -20.91 13.38
CA THR A 56 3.10 -19.82 14.26
C THR A 56 3.40 -18.48 13.61
N VAL A 57 2.38 -17.64 13.45
CA VAL A 57 2.50 -16.28 12.93
C VAL A 57 1.80 -15.30 13.87
N ALA A 58 2.44 -14.18 14.18
CA ALA A 58 1.88 -13.15 15.04
C ALA A 58 0.70 -12.43 14.35
N LYS A 59 -0.16 -11.84 15.17
CA LYS A 59 -1.26 -11.00 14.68
C LYS A 59 -0.70 -9.88 13.80
N GLY A 60 -1.31 -9.66 12.64
CA GLY A 60 -0.89 -8.63 11.67
C GLY A 60 0.08 -9.11 10.59
N VAL A 61 0.71 -10.28 10.73
CA VAL A 61 1.62 -10.84 9.70
C VAL A 61 0.87 -11.22 8.43
N ILE A 62 -0.26 -11.91 8.54
CA ILE A 62 -1.06 -12.31 7.37
C ILE A 62 -1.52 -11.11 6.53
N PRO A 63 -2.07 -10.02 7.10
CA PRO A 63 -2.34 -8.79 6.36
C PRO A 63 -1.14 -8.23 5.59
N LEU A 64 0.07 -8.25 6.17
CA LEU A 64 1.28 -7.81 5.47
C LEU A 64 1.58 -8.69 4.25
N VAL A 65 1.43 -10.02 4.38
CA VAL A 65 1.62 -10.97 3.27
C VAL A 65 0.61 -10.72 2.16
N VAL A 66 -0.67 -10.55 2.51
CA VAL A 66 -1.76 -10.24 1.57
C VAL A 66 -1.46 -8.95 0.81
N ARG A 67 -1.05 -7.90 1.53
CA ARG A 67 -0.66 -6.61 0.94
C ARG A 67 0.54 -6.76 -0.01
N ALA A 68 1.56 -7.51 0.39
CA ALA A 68 2.76 -7.72 -0.43
C ALA A 68 2.47 -8.51 -1.72
N SER A 69 1.46 -9.37 -1.70
CA SER A 69 1.13 -10.29 -2.82
C SER A 69 0.20 -9.71 -3.87
N GLY A 70 -0.48 -8.60 -3.58
CA GLY A 70 -1.41 -7.94 -4.50
C GLY A 70 -2.55 -8.83 -5.01
N GLY A 71 -2.97 -9.86 -4.24
CA GLY A 71 -4.04 -10.79 -4.59
C GLY A 71 -3.58 -12.03 -5.38
N SER A 72 -2.28 -12.21 -5.60
CA SER A 72 -1.68 -13.42 -6.19
C SER A 72 -1.45 -14.47 -5.11
N VAL A 73 -2.14 -15.61 -5.21
CA VAL A 73 -1.97 -16.73 -4.27
C VAL A 73 -0.54 -17.28 -4.30
N ARG A 74 0.04 -17.41 -5.50
CA ARG A 74 1.42 -17.90 -5.66
C ARG A 74 2.40 -17.00 -4.95
N ASP A 75 2.28 -15.69 -5.15
CA ASP A 75 3.20 -14.72 -4.56
C ASP A 75 3.00 -14.63 -3.05
N ALA A 76 1.74 -14.73 -2.57
CA ALA A 76 1.43 -14.79 -1.14
C ALA A 76 2.07 -16.00 -0.46
N LEU A 77 1.97 -17.20 -1.06
CA LEU A 77 2.61 -18.41 -0.55
C LEU A 77 4.13 -18.33 -0.59
N SER A 78 4.71 -17.72 -1.63
CA SER A 78 6.16 -17.49 -1.73
C SER A 78 6.64 -16.57 -0.64
N VAL A 79 5.94 -15.44 -0.42
CA VAL A 79 6.24 -14.48 0.64
C VAL A 79 6.11 -15.11 2.02
N LEU A 80 5.00 -15.84 2.28
CA LEU A 80 4.80 -16.53 3.54
C LEU A 80 5.90 -17.56 3.80
N GLY A 81 6.27 -18.35 2.78
CA GLY A 81 7.35 -19.34 2.87
C GLY A 81 8.70 -18.69 3.22
N GLN A 82 9.01 -17.51 2.64
CA GLN A 82 10.22 -16.76 2.98
C GLN A 82 10.21 -16.28 4.45
N LEU A 83 9.06 -15.78 4.92
CA LEU A 83 8.92 -15.37 6.31
C LEU A 83 9.10 -16.52 7.27
N LEU A 84 8.47 -17.67 6.98
CA LEU A 84 8.60 -18.88 7.81
C LEU A 84 10.02 -19.43 7.81
N ALA A 85 10.72 -19.41 6.66
CA ALA A 85 12.11 -19.82 6.57
C ALA A 85 13.08 -18.89 7.34
N GLY A 86 12.76 -17.59 7.45
CA GLY A 86 13.52 -16.62 8.23
C GLY A 86 13.14 -16.54 9.70
N ALA A 87 12.07 -17.25 10.11
CA ALA A 87 11.62 -17.27 11.48
C ALA A 87 12.44 -18.25 12.33
N GLY A 88 12.64 -17.91 13.61
CA GLY A 88 13.18 -18.83 14.60
C GLY A 88 12.13 -19.84 15.09
N SER A 89 12.48 -20.56 16.16
CA SER A 89 11.59 -21.53 16.84
C SER A 89 10.26 -20.92 17.32
N ASP A 90 10.25 -19.62 17.55
CA ASP A 90 9.11 -18.89 18.14
C ASP A 90 8.07 -18.42 17.08
N GLY A 91 8.34 -18.71 15.81
CA GLY A 91 7.50 -18.32 14.69
C GLY A 91 7.80 -16.92 14.14
N VAL A 92 6.92 -16.41 13.27
CA VAL A 92 7.09 -15.10 12.61
C VAL A 92 6.47 -14.01 13.48
N SER A 93 7.30 -13.13 14.05
CA SER A 93 6.82 -11.91 14.70
C SER A 93 6.45 -10.83 13.67
N TYR A 94 5.68 -9.83 14.10
CA TYR A 94 5.30 -8.70 13.24
C TYR A 94 6.53 -7.88 12.81
N GLU A 95 7.48 -7.67 13.70
CA GLU A 95 8.73 -6.92 13.46
C GLU A 95 9.61 -7.64 12.43
N ILE A 96 9.76 -8.95 12.56
CA ILE A 96 10.49 -9.77 11.57
C ILE A 96 9.81 -9.67 10.20
N ALA A 97 8.48 -9.74 10.16
CA ALA A 97 7.74 -9.64 8.90
C ALA A 97 7.93 -8.25 8.23
N ILE A 98 7.83 -7.16 8.99
CA ILE A 98 8.11 -5.80 8.48
C ILE A 98 9.53 -5.72 7.92
N GLN A 99 10.51 -6.18 8.67
CA GLN A 99 11.91 -6.10 8.28
C GLN A 99 12.21 -6.92 7.02
N LEU A 100 11.75 -8.16 6.95
CA LEU A 100 11.99 -9.04 5.80
C LEU A 100 11.25 -8.59 4.54
N LEU A 101 10.04 -8.03 4.69
CA LEU A 101 9.24 -7.53 3.57
C LEU A 101 9.61 -6.09 3.16
N GLY A 102 10.45 -5.44 3.94
CA GLY A 102 10.87 -4.05 3.71
C GLY A 102 9.74 -3.04 3.85
N PHE A 103 8.67 -3.36 4.59
CA PHE A 103 7.61 -2.40 4.89
C PHE A 103 8.11 -1.36 5.87
N THR A 104 7.56 -0.16 5.76
CA THR A 104 7.80 0.89 6.75
C THR A 104 7.07 0.59 8.04
N ASP A 105 7.74 0.78 9.17
CA ASP A 105 7.11 0.69 10.49
C ASP A 105 5.90 1.64 10.57
N GLY A 106 4.77 1.11 11.05
CA GLY A 106 3.55 1.90 11.21
C GLY A 106 3.73 3.13 12.10
N ALA A 107 4.60 3.06 13.10
CA ALA A 107 4.90 4.20 13.96
C ALA A 107 5.58 5.36 13.19
N LEU A 108 6.49 5.07 12.26
CA LEU A 108 7.11 6.10 11.42
C LEU A 108 6.11 6.76 10.47
N LEU A 109 5.15 5.98 9.94
CA LEU A 109 4.08 6.52 9.11
C LEU A 109 3.14 7.41 9.94
N ASP A 110 2.80 6.99 11.15
CA ASP A 110 1.97 7.76 12.06
C ASP A 110 2.64 9.08 12.47
N ASP A 111 3.94 9.04 12.82
CA ASP A 111 4.71 10.24 13.15
C ASP A 111 4.73 11.23 11.97
N ALA A 112 4.90 10.74 10.74
CA ALA A 112 4.88 11.57 9.54
C ALA A 112 3.51 12.19 9.28
N VAL A 113 2.42 11.44 9.45
CA VAL A 113 1.04 11.93 9.30
C VAL A 113 0.71 12.94 10.37
N ASP A 114 1.05 12.68 11.62
CA ASP A 114 0.80 13.58 12.75
C ASP A 114 1.57 14.92 12.57
N ALA A 115 2.84 14.85 12.13
CA ALA A 115 3.64 16.03 11.80
C ALA A 115 3.04 16.83 10.63
N LEU A 116 2.53 16.15 9.60
CA LEU A 116 1.85 16.77 8.47
C LEU A 116 0.55 17.47 8.92
N ALA A 117 -0.25 16.81 9.76
CA ALA A 117 -1.49 17.36 10.33
C ALA A 117 -1.20 18.62 11.17
N ALA A 118 -0.17 18.58 12.00
CA ALA A 118 0.29 19.69 12.82
C ALA A 118 1.07 20.75 12.02
N ARG A 119 1.42 20.49 10.75
CA ARG A 119 2.32 21.31 9.93
C ARG A 119 3.70 21.54 10.57
N ASP A 120 4.13 20.60 11.34
CA ASP A 120 5.45 20.61 11.97
C ASP A 120 6.51 20.05 10.99
N GLY A 121 7.09 20.97 10.21
CA GLY A 121 8.14 20.64 9.26
C GLY A 121 9.38 20.05 9.94
N ALA A 122 9.72 20.51 11.13
CA ALA A 122 10.90 20.01 11.84
C ALA A 122 10.72 18.54 12.22
N THR A 123 9.56 18.16 12.73
CA THR A 123 9.25 16.77 13.06
C THR A 123 9.12 15.92 11.81
N LEU A 124 8.50 16.41 10.73
CA LEU A 124 8.37 15.65 9.48
C LEU A 124 9.75 15.33 8.88
N PHE A 125 10.66 16.30 8.79
CA PHE A 125 12.01 16.07 8.26
C PHE A 125 12.85 15.16 9.18
N LYS A 126 12.71 15.28 10.50
CA LYS A 126 13.33 14.32 11.44
C LYS A 126 12.82 12.90 11.23
N THR A 127 11.53 12.72 10.93
CA THR A 127 10.97 11.40 10.63
C THR A 127 11.57 10.84 9.33
N VAL A 128 11.74 11.68 8.30
CA VAL A 128 12.45 11.28 7.07
C VAL A 128 13.90 10.85 7.36
N ASP A 129 14.64 11.60 8.18
CA ASP A 129 15.99 11.22 8.59
C ASP A 129 16.01 9.87 9.32
N ARG A 130 15.07 9.63 10.25
CA ARG A 130 14.94 8.34 10.96
C ARG A 130 14.67 7.18 9.98
N VAL A 131 13.84 7.38 8.96
CA VAL A 131 13.59 6.39 7.90
C VAL A 131 14.89 5.99 7.21
N ILE A 132 15.72 6.98 6.85
CA ILE A 132 17.01 6.73 6.18
C ILE A 132 18.01 6.07 7.13
N GLU A 133 18.15 6.57 8.36
CA GLU A 133 19.06 6.03 9.37
C GLU A 133 18.72 4.59 9.76
N SER A 134 17.43 4.24 9.75
CA SER A 134 16.95 2.87 9.99
C SER A 134 17.16 1.93 8.79
N GLY A 135 17.72 2.43 7.68
CA GLY A 135 17.99 1.62 6.48
C GLY A 135 16.77 1.33 5.61
N HIS A 136 15.64 1.99 5.84
CA HIS A 136 14.47 1.85 4.97
C HIS A 136 14.68 2.53 3.62
N ASP A 137 14.15 1.93 2.56
CA ASP A 137 14.16 2.52 1.22
C ASP A 137 13.22 3.74 1.17
N PRO A 138 13.72 4.94 0.79
CA PRO A 138 12.91 6.15 0.67
C PRO A 138 11.72 6.01 -0.27
N ARG A 139 11.87 5.23 -1.35
CA ARG A 139 10.79 4.98 -2.30
C ARG A 139 9.71 4.10 -1.68
N ARG A 140 10.13 3.10 -0.91
CA ARG A 140 9.19 2.24 -0.18
C ARG A 140 8.41 3.05 0.84
N PHE A 141 9.10 3.90 1.62
CA PHE A 141 8.44 4.81 2.55
C PHE A 141 7.42 5.70 1.84
N ALA A 142 7.79 6.32 0.72
CA ALA A 142 6.86 7.17 -0.05
C ALA A 142 5.63 6.39 -0.55
N SER A 143 5.81 5.12 -0.94
CA SER A 143 4.70 4.24 -1.35
C SER A 143 3.77 3.92 -0.18
N ASP A 144 4.33 3.54 0.96
CA ASP A 144 3.57 3.22 2.17
C ASP A 144 2.87 4.48 2.72
N PHE A 145 3.51 5.65 2.59
CA PHE A 145 2.92 6.93 2.97
C PHE A 145 1.75 7.32 2.06
N LEU A 146 1.86 7.12 0.75
CA LEU A 146 0.76 7.32 -0.19
C LEU A 146 -0.43 6.39 0.15
N GLU A 147 -0.17 5.13 0.45
CA GLU A 147 -1.23 4.20 0.87
C GLU A 147 -1.90 4.67 2.17
N ARG A 148 -1.14 5.17 3.13
CA ARG A 148 -1.69 5.73 4.37
C ARG A 148 -2.57 6.95 4.08
N LEU A 149 -2.15 7.86 3.20
CA LEU A 149 -2.98 9.02 2.80
C LEU A 149 -4.29 8.56 2.13
N ARG A 150 -4.24 7.55 1.25
CA ARG A 150 -5.44 6.94 0.66
C ARG A 150 -6.37 6.39 1.74
N ASP A 151 -5.84 5.65 2.70
CA ASP A 151 -6.64 5.05 3.77
C ASP A 151 -7.29 6.13 4.65
N LEU A 152 -6.59 7.23 4.92
CA LEU A 152 -7.14 8.41 5.61
C LEU A 152 -8.28 9.06 4.81
N MET A 153 -8.17 9.17 3.49
CA MET A 153 -9.24 9.65 2.62
C MET A 153 -10.47 8.74 2.67
N ILE A 154 -10.26 7.42 2.69
CA ILE A 154 -11.35 6.44 2.84
C ILE A 154 -12.04 6.59 4.20
N VAL A 155 -11.26 6.72 5.27
CA VAL A 155 -11.78 6.91 6.63
C VAL A 155 -12.60 8.21 6.72
N ASP A 156 -12.11 9.30 6.16
CA ASP A 156 -12.80 10.59 6.11
C ASP A 156 -14.13 10.50 5.34
N ALA A 157 -14.10 9.92 4.15
CA ALA A 157 -15.29 9.74 3.30
C ALA A 157 -16.35 8.82 3.91
N LEU A 158 -15.94 7.85 4.75
CA LEU A 158 -16.82 6.88 5.40
C LEU A 158 -17.12 7.23 6.87
N ALA A 159 -16.80 8.43 7.32
CA ALA A 159 -17.01 8.87 8.70
C ALA A 159 -18.47 8.68 9.18
N ALA A 160 -19.45 8.79 8.27
CA ALA A 160 -20.88 8.55 8.53
C ALA A 160 -21.33 7.09 8.35
N THR A 161 -20.48 6.21 7.81
CA THR A 161 -20.78 4.80 7.53
C THR A 161 -19.68 3.91 8.11
N ASN A 162 -19.96 2.63 8.34
CA ASN A 162 -18.95 1.69 8.87
C ASN A 162 -17.72 1.57 7.94
N ALA A 163 -16.66 2.34 8.20
CA ALA A 163 -15.37 2.23 7.52
C ALA A 163 -14.76 0.82 7.62
N ASN A 164 -15.14 0.05 8.65
CA ASN A 164 -14.76 -1.35 8.86
C ASN A 164 -15.13 -2.28 7.69
N SER A 165 -16.03 -1.87 6.81
CA SER A 165 -16.39 -2.69 5.64
C SER A 165 -15.31 -2.70 4.54
N ILE A 166 -14.50 -1.64 4.45
CA ILE A 166 -13.45 -1.48 3.43
C ILE A 166 -12.07 -1.71 4.03
N LEU A 167 -11.83 -1.24 5.26
CA LEU A 167 -10.58 -1.37 6.00
C LEU A 167 -10.67 -2.46 7.07
N ARG A 168 -11.19 -3.63 6.71
CA ARG A 168 -11.50 -4.76 7.62
C ARG A 168 -10.32 -5.30 8.43
N GLU A 169 -9.12 -4.94 8.06
CA GLU A 169 -7.87 -5.50 8.61
C GLU A 169 -7.24 -4.62 9.68
N LEU A 170 -7.78 -3.40 9.92
CA LEU A 170 -7.24 -2.48 10.91
C LEU A 170 -7.87 -2.71 12.28
N PRO A 171 -7.07 -2.72 13.35
CA PRO A 171 -7.57 -2.67 14.73
C PRO A 171 -8.40 -1.41 14.98
N ASP A 172 -9.38 -1.50 15.87
CA ASP A 172 -10.31 -0.39 16.16
C ASP A 172 -9.59 0.86 16.71
N ASP A 173 -8.55 0.68 17.51
CA ASP A 173 -7.71 1.75 18.05
C ASP A 173 -6.94 2.50 16.95
N GLN A 174 -6.42 1.76 15.97
CA GLN A 174 -5.75 2.35 14.81
C GLN A 174 -6.75 3.10 13.93
N LEU A 175 -7.95 2.57 13.73
CA LEU A 175 -9.00 3.23 12.97
C LEU A 175 -9.43 4.56 13.61
N GLU A 176 -9.55 4.60 14.96
CA GLU A 176 -9.89 5.82 15.68
C GLU A 176 -8.79 6.88 15.59
N ARG A 177 -7.52 6.45 15.67
CA ARG A 177 -6.39 7.34 15.42
C ARG A 177 -6.43 7.92 14.00
N MET A 178 -6.68 7.09 12.99
CA MET A 178 -6.78 7.52 11.60
C MET A 178 -7.94 8.49 11.38
N ARG A 179 -9.08 8.32 12.06
CA ARG A 179 -10.19 9.29 12.01
C ARG A 179 -9.75 10.66 12.51
N THR A 180 -9.04 10.68 13.63
CA THR A 180 -8.50 11.92 14.20
C THR A 180 -7.48 12.58 13.25
N GLN A 181 -6.59 11.80 12.68
CA GLN A 181 -5.60 12.27 11.70
C GLN A 181 -6.28 12.85 10.45
N ALA A 182 -7.26 12.15 9.89
CA ALA A 182 -8.00 12.57 8.71
C ALA A 182 -8.76 13.89 8.97
N ALA A 183 -9.46 13.98 10.10
CA ALA A 183 -10.16 15.20 10.51
C ALA A 183 -9.21 16.40 10.68
N ASN A 184 -8.01 16.18 11.23
CA ASN A 184 -7.03 17.26 11.43
C ASN A 184 -6.39 17.75 10.13
N ILE A 185 -6.18 16.88 9.14
CA ILE A 185 -5.60 17.24 7.85
C ILE A 185 -6.65 17.87 6.92
N GLY A 186 -7.84 17.29 6.83
CA GLY A 186 -8.95 17.68 5.97
C GLY A 186 -8.90 17.10 4.56
N ALA A 187 -10.08 16.88 3.99
CA ALA A 187 -10.26 16.18 2.71
C ALA A 187 -9.47 16.80 1.55
N ALA A 188 -9.56 18.13 1.38
CA ALA A 188 -8.86 18.82 0.29
C ALA A 188 -7.33 18.71 0.43
N ASN A 189 -6.80 18.81 1.66
CA ASN A 189 -5.36 18.70 1.87
C ASN A 189 -4.88 17.24 1.78
N LEU A 190 -5.68 16.25 2.20
CA LEU A 190 -5.40 14.84 2.01
C LEU A 190 -5.29 14.50 0.52
N SER A 191 -6.25 14.92 -0.30
CA SER A 191 -6.23 14.72 -1.76
C SER A 191 -4.96 15.35 -2.38
N ARG A 192 -4.67 16.61 -2.06
CA ARG A 192 -3.48 17.30 -2.54
C ARG A 192 -2.18 16.59 -2.14
N CYS A 193 -2.07 16.13 -0.90
CA CYS A 193 -0.89 15.41 -0.43
C CYS A 193 -0.74 14.05 -1.12
N ALA A 194 -1.85 13.35 -1.39
CA ALA A 194 -1.84 12.10 -2.15
C ALA A 194 -1.34 12.31 -3.59
N ASP A 195 -1.79 13.38 -4.27
CA ASP A 195 -1.33 13.73 -5.62
C ASP A 195 0.17 14.03 -5.64
N ILE A 196 0.68 14.81 -4.67
CA ILE A 196 2.10 15.12 -4.52
C ILE A 196 2.92 13.84 -4.30
N ALA A 197 2.45 12.91 -3.45
CA ALA A 197 3.12 11.64 -3.20
C ALA A 197 3.14 10.76 -4.45
N ALA A 198 2.03 10.66 -5.18
CA ALA A 198 1.91 9.86 -6.40
C ALA A 198 2.82 10.37 -7.51
N GLU A 199 2.87 11.70 -7.71
CA GLU A 199 3.79 12.33 -8.66
C GLU A 199 5.25 12.09 -8.27
N GLY A 200 5.60 12.29 -6.98
CA GLY A 200 6.94 12.07 -6.48
C GLY A 200 7.40 10.62 -6.61
N LEU A 201 6.53 9.64 -6.36
CA LEU A 201 6.82 8.23 -6.61
C LEU A 201 7.14 7.93 -8.09
N THR A 202 6.48 8.62 -9.01
CA THR A 202 6.78 8.51 -10.44
C THR A 202 8.17 9.06 -10.74
N GLN A 203 8.54 10.20 -10.14
CA GLN A 203 9.86 10.81 -10.29
C GLN A 203 10.98 9.97 -9.65
N MET A 204 10.67 9.17 -8.61
CA MET A 204 11.63 8.27 -7.99
C MET A 204 12.00 7.06 -8.85
N ARG A 205 11.29 6.78 -9.96
CA ARG A 205 11.62 5.68 -10.86
C ARG A 205 12.93 5.98 -11.61
N GLY A 206 13.98 5.20 -11.26
CA GLY A 206 15.29 5.37 -11.87
C GLY A 206 16.07 6.60 -11.38
N ALA A 207 15.60 7.28 -10.33
CA ALA A 207 16.31 8.41 -9.77
C ALA A 207 17.57 7.96 -9.01
N THR A 208 18.64 8.74 -9.16
CA THR A 208 19.92 8.54 -8.46
C THR A 208 19.88 9.02 -7.01
N ALA A 209 18.92 9.87 -6.65
CA ALA A 209 18.78 10.47 -5.32
C ALA A 209 17.34 10.39 -4.77
N PRO A 210 16.83 9.18 -4.45
CA PRO A 210 15.45 9.02 -3.98
C PRO A 210 15.18 9.74 -2.65
N ARG A 211 16.18 9.89 -1.77
CA ARG A 211 16.09 10.68 -0.54
C ARG A 211 15.72 12.13 -0.83
N LEU A 212 16.41 12.78 -1.76
CA LEU A 212 16.15 14.18 -2.13
C LEU A 212 14.70 14.37 -2.61
N ILE A 213 14.21 13.43 -3.42
CA ILE A 213 12.82 13.47 -3.91
C ILE A 213 11.84 13.33 -2.75
N LEU A 214 12.11 12.45 -1.77
CA LEU A 214 11.27 12.29 -0.58
C LEU A 214 11.21 13.60 0.23
N GLU A 215 12.35 14.25 0.44
CA GLU A 215 12.44 15.54 1.13
C GLU A 215 11.63 16.63 0.38
N LEU A 216 11.70 16.66 -0.95
CA LEU A 216 10.91 17.58 -1.77
C LEU A 216 9.40 17.29 -1.69
N ILE A 217 8.98 16.03 -1.69
CA ILE A 217 7.58 15.61 -1.47
C ILE A 217 7.09 16.20 -0.14
N CYS A 218 7.83 15.96 0.95
CA CYS A 218 7.47 16.45 2.28
C CYS A 218 7.41 18.00 2.32
N GLY A 219 8.38 18.68 1.72
CA GLY A 219 8.38 20.14 1.62
C GLY A 219 7.18 20.71 0.87
N ARG A 220 6.82 20.11 -0.28
CA ARG A 220 5.63 20.50 -1.06
C ARG A 220 4.32 20.27 -0.29
N MET A 221 4.21 19.19 0.48
CA MET A 221 3.04 18.91 1.31
C MET A 221 2.84 19.97 2.41
N LEU A 222 3.92 20.44 3.02
CA LEU A 222 3.90 21.45 4.08
C LEU A 222 3.56 22.85 3.58
N LEU A 223 3.80 23.17 2.29
CA LEU A 223 3.69 24.49 1.70
C LEU A 223 2.48 24.66 0.76
N PRO A 224 1.24 24.63 1.25
CA PRO A 224 0.07 24.84 0.40
C PRO A 224 0.00 26.24 -0.23
N GLY A 225 0.76 27.18 0.32
CA GLY A 225 0.79 28.57 -0.15
C GLY A 225 1.51 28.81 -1.48
N GLY A 226 2.39 27.89 -1.91
CA GLY A 226 3.11 27.96 -3.18
C GLY A 226 2.41 27.25 -4.34
N ASP A 227 1.30 26.61 -4.07
CA ASP A 227 0.57 25.80 -5.04
C ASP A 227 -0.58 26.63 -5.63
N ASN A 228 -0.42 27.06 -6.89
CA ASN A 228 -1.42 27.82 -7.64
C ASN A 228 -2.48 26.94 -8.31
N THR A 229 -2.54 25.65 -7.96
CA THR A 229 -3.57 24.75 -8.45
C THR A 229 -4.90 24.99 -7.74
N GLU A 230 -5.98 24.53 -8.38
CA GLU A 230 -7.33 24.58 -7.81
C GLU A 230 -7.40 23.83 -6.46
N ALA A 231 -6.70 22.70 -6.33
CA ALA A 231 -6.56 21.94 -5.08
C ALA A 231 -5.82 22.76 -3.99
N GLY A 232 -4.78 23.51 -4.33
CA GLY A 232 -4.08 24.39 -3.42
C GLY A 232 -4.97 25.54 -2.92
N MET A 233 -5.83 26.11 -3.78
CA MET A 233 -6.82 27.15 -3.40
C MET A 233 -7.89 26.57 -2.47
N LEU A 234 -8.47 25.41 -2.79
CA LEU A 234 -9.45 24.72 -1.94
C LEU A 234 -8.89 24.41 -0.56
N SER A 235 -7.65 23.91 -0.48
CA SER A 235 -6.97 23.66 0.79
C SER A 235 -6.78 24.91 1.65
N ARG A 236 -6.60 26.08 1.02
CA ARG A 236 -6.51 27.37 1.74
C ARG A 236 -7.87 27.84 2.24
N LEU A 237 -8.94 27.69 1.43
CA LEU A 237 -10.31 28.02 1.81
C LEU A 237 -10.78 27.14 2.98
N GLU A 238 -10.64 25.83 2.89
CA GLU A 238 -10.98 24.89 3.94
C GLU A 238 -10.25 25.20 5.27
N ARG A 239 -9.03 25.70 5.17
CA ARG A 239 -8.27 26.16 6.33
C ARG A 239 -8.85 27.40 7.00
N LEU A 240 -9.32 28.39 6.20
CA LEU A 240 -9.91 29.61 6.74
C LEU A 240 -11.25 29.29 7.45
N GLU A 241 -12.04 28.38 6.90
CA GLU A 241 -13.30 27.93 7.47
C GLU A 241 -13.14 27.19 8.81
N ARG A 242 -11.98 26.57 9.06
CA ARG A 242 -11.70 25.83 10.31
C ARG A 242 -11.12 26.72 11.44
N VAL A 243 -10.75 27.95 11.16
CA VAL A 243 -10.16 28.87 12.14
C VAL A 243 -11.25 29.72 12.82
N GLU A 244 -12.48 29.70 12.30
CA GLU A 244 -13.66 30.28 12.94
C GLU A 244 -14.35 29.25 13.86
#